data_c42bc457124f847717672a4012179cb3
#
_entry.id   c42bc457124f847717672a4012179cb3
#
_cell.length_a   1.000
_cell.length_b   1.000
_cell.length_c   1.000
_cell.angle_alpha   90.00
_cell.angle_beta   90.00
_cell.angle_gamma   90.00
#
_symmetry.space_group_name_H-M   'P 1'
#
loop_
_entity.id
_entity.type
_entity.pdbx_description
1 polymer ?
#
loop_
_entity_poly.entity_id
_entity_poly.type
_entity_poly.pdbx_seq_one_letter_code
_entity_poly.pdbx_strand_id
1 'polypeptide(L)'
;MSEAPATSSPSAEGPGLSLPARVWGILTSPRETFADVAARPRWFGMMALVLVVTAVGLGVFYSTEVGQTAFLDQQAEQARAAGREIPEAQWAVTQKMASYMGLITAGSTLVLAPVMWLAVSGLLFVVFNVAMGGTATFKQLFAVFVHSTAVTLVQTLFVTPLNYARESATSATNLAVFLPMLDERSFLAKFLGTIDLFIVWWVVVLAIGLAVLFKRKTGPIAAGLFIVYGVIAVIVAAFFGRGGA
;
A
#
# COMPACT_ATOMS: atom_id res chain seq x y z
N MET A 1 -12.81 58.88 11.18
CA MET A 1 -12.35 57.53 11.56
C MET A 1 -13.28 56.55 10.86
N SER A 2 -12.82 56.00 9.74
CA SER A 2 -13.61 55.05 8.93
C SER A 2 -13.09 53.68 9.26
N GLU A 3 -13.93 52.84 9.91
CA GLU A 3 -13.66 51.44 10.19
C GLU A 3 -13.72 50.68 8.88
N ALA A 4 -12.58 50.08 8.48
CA ALA A 4 -12.54 49.14 7.38
C ALA A 4 -13.27 47.85 7.80
N PRO A 5 -14.11 47.28 6.91
CA PRO A 5 -14.80 46.02 7.24
C PRO A 5 -13.79 44.87 7.36
N ALA A 6 -13.84 44.18 8.47
CA ALA A 6 -13.08 42.95 8.70
C ALA A 6 -13.45 41.92 7.61
N THR A 7 -12.48 41.58 6.78
CA THR A 7 -12.59 40.47 5.82
C THR A 7 -12.72 39.17 6.63
N SER A 8 -13.94 38.69 6.78
CA SER A 8 -14.21 37.37 7.32
C SER A 8 -13.54 36.32 6.39
N SER A 9 -12.54 35.64 6.94
CA SER A 9 -11.99 34.43 6.33
C SER A 9 -13.14 33.44 6.05
N PRO A 10 -13.23 32.81 4.88
CA PRO A 10 -14.28 31.85 4.60
C PRO A 10 -14.17 30.69 5.57
N SER A 11 -15.08 30.66 6.52
CA SER A 11 -15.33 29.50 7.38
C SER A 11 -15.64 28.33 6.48
N ALA A 12 -15.04 27.16 6.73
CA ALA A 12 -15.32 25.91 6.03
C ALA A 12 -16.71 25.36 6.42
N GLU A 13 -17.76 26.15 6.17
CA GLU A 13 -19.17 25.88 6.51
C GLU A 13 -19.92 25.18 5.37
N GLY A 14 -19.45 24.01 4.97
CA GLY A 14 -20.21 23.12 4.12
C GLY A 14 -20.15 21.69 4.69
N PRO A 15 -21.12 20.81 4.38
CA PRO A 15 -20.97 19.40 4.72
C PRO A 15 -19.71 18.87 3.99
N GLY A 16 -18.78 18.28 4.78
CA GLY A 16 -17.56 17.67 4.19
C GLY A 16 -17.89 16.58 3.18
N LEU A 17 -16.94 16.26 2.32
CA LEU A 17 -17.09 15.24 1.30
C LEU A 17 -17.58 13.91 1.89
N SER A 18 -18.54 13.27 1.22
CA SER A 18 -18.98 11.91 1.55
C SER A 18 -17.87 10.89 1.28
N LEU A 19 -17.97 9.70 1.88
CA LEU A 19 -16.96 8.66 1.66
C LEU A 19 -16.77 8.30 0.17
N PRO A 20 -17.82 8.05 -0.64
CA PRO A 20 -17.65 7.81 -2.07
C PRO A 20 -17.00 8.98 -2.81
N ALA A 21 -17.37 10.22 -2.46
CA ALA A 21 -16.75 11.42 -3.05
C ALA A 21 -15.26 11.52 -2.70
N ARG A 22 -14.85 11.13 -1.47
CA ARG A 22 -13.45 11.07 -1.09
C ARG A 22 -12.69 9.99 -1.85
N VAL A 23 -13.26 8.78 -1.99
CA VAL A 23 -12.65 7.70 -2.78
C VAL A 23 -12.39 8.17 -4.20
N TRP A 24 -13.42 8.69 -4.87
CA TRP A 24 -13.30 9.19 -6.23
C TRP A 24 -12.32 10.37 -6.34
N GLY A 25 -12.43 11.32 -5.42
CA GLY A 25 -11.57 12.51 -5.38
C GLY A 25 -10.10 12.19 -5.14
N ILE A 26 -9.75 11.20 -4.31
CA ILE A 26 -8.35 10.76 -4.14
C ILE A 26 -7.75 10.27 -5.46
N LEU A 27 -8.55 9.61 -6.30
CA LEU A 27 -8.09 9.05 -7.57
C LEU A 27 -8.01 10.10 -8.69
N THR A 28 -8.86 11.13 -8.66
CA THR A 28 -8.99 12.10 -9.77
C THR A 28 -8.54 13.52 -9.43
N SER A 29 -8.72 13.97 -8.20
CA SER A 29 -8.41 15.32 -7.70
C SER A 29 -7.81 15.25 -6.29
N PRO A 30 -6.68 14.56 -6.09
CA PRO A 30 -6.17 14.24 -4.77
C PRO A 30 -5.87 15.48 -3.92
N ARG A 31 -5.35 16.56 -4.50
CA ARG A 31 -4.98 17.77 -3.76
C ARG A 31 -6.18 18.43 -3.07
N GLU A 32 -7.30 18.56 -3.76
CA GLU A 32 -8.53 19.16 -3.23
C GLU A 32 -9.15 18.23 -2.17
N THR A 33 -9.17 16.94 -2.45
CA THR A 33 -9.70 15.95 -1.52
C THR A 33 -8.89 15.88 -0.24
N PHE A 34 -7.56 15.94 -0.31
CA PHE A 34 -6.72 15.98 0.88
C PHE A 34 -6.87 17.28 1.67
N ALA A 35 -7.23 18.40 1.06
CA ALA A 35 -7.56 19.62 1.79
C ALA A 35 -8.82 19.40 2.68
N ASP A 36 -9.86 18.73 2.14
CA ASP A 36 -11.04 18.35 2.96
C ASP A 36 -10.67 17.32 4.04
N VAL A 37 -9.86 16.32 3.72
CA VAL A 37 -9.40 15.31 4.70
C VAL A 37 -8.60 15.95 5.83
N ALA A 38 -7.69 16.88 5.53
CA ALA A 38 -6.90 17.57 6.54
C ALA A 38 -7.76 18.47 7.45
N ALA A 39 -8.77 19.13 6.88
CA ALA A 39 -9.71 19.95 7.63
C ALA A 39 -10.70 19.12 8.48
N ARG A 40 -11.09 17.94 7.97
CA ARG A 40 -12.06 17.04 8.59
C ARG A 40 -11.53 15.60 8.61
N PRO A 41 -10.62 15.25 9.55
CA PRO A 41 -9.90 13.98 9.56
C PRO A 41 -10.77 12.79 10.02
N ARG A 42 -11.71 12.37 9.15
CA ARG A 42 -12.61 11.21 9.33
C ARG A 42 -11.97 10.01 8.64
N TRP A 43 -11.15 9.25 9.33
CA TRP A 43 -10.35 8.15 8.77
C TRP A 43 -11.06 6.78 8.77
N PHE A 44 -11.97 6.54 9.75
CA PHE A 44 -12.52 5.20 10.01
C PHE A 44 -13.26 4.60 8.81
N GLY A 45 -14.14 5.38 8.15
CA GLY A 45 -14.92 4.88 7.01
C GLY A 45 -14.02 4.45 5.83
N MET A 46 -12.98 5.23 5.53
CA MET A 46 -12.02 4.87 4.47
C MET A 46 -11.20 3.64 4.87
N MET A 47 -10.75 3.58 6.13
CA MET A 47 -10.01 2.42 6.65
C MET A 47 -10.86 1.15 6.55
N ALA A 48 -12.10 1.18 7.03
CA ALA A 48 -13.01 0.04 6.99
C ALA A 48 -13.26 -0.42 5.53
N LEU A 49 -13.52 0.53 4.62
CA LEU A 49 -13.74 0.22 3.21
C LEU A 49 -12.53 -0.48 2.58
N VAL A 50 -11.33 0.09 2.73
CA VAL A 50 -10.11 -0.47 2.13
C VAL A 50 -9.81 -1.84 2.73
N LEU A 51 -9.88 -1.99 4.06
CA LEU A 51 -9.63 -3.26 4.73
C LEU A 51 -10.61 -4.35 4.30
N VAL A 52 -11.90 -4.04 4.24
CA VAL A 52 -12.93 -5.03 3.85
C VAL A 52 -12.74 -5.45 2.39
N VAL A 53 -12.58 -4.49 1.48
CA VAL A 53 -12.39 -4.81 0.04
C VAL A 53 -11.12 -5.64 -0.16
N THR A 54 -10.01 -5.27 0.48
CA THR A 54 -8.75 -6.01 0.35
C THR A 54 -8.84 -7.40 0.99
N ALA A 55 -9.40 -7.50 2.21
CA ALA A 55 -9.54 -8.77 2.90
C ALA A 55 -10.47 -9.74 2.13
N VAL A 56 -11.57 -9.22 1.58
CA VAL A 56 -12.49 -10.03 0.75
C VAL A 56 -11.81 -10.44 -0.57
N GLY A 57 -11.17 -9.49 -1.28
CA GLY A 57 -10.52 -9.78 -2.56
C GLY A 57 -9.43 -10.85 -2.43
N LEU A 58 -8.50 -10.67 -1.49
CA LEU A 58 -7.43 -11.63 -1.24
C LEU A 58 -7.96 -12.93 -0.60
N GLY A 59 -8.89 -12.82 0.34
CA GLY A 59 -9.51 -13.96 0.98
C GLY A 59 -10.22 -14.88 -0.02
N VAL A 60 -11.00 -14.30 -0.94
CA VAL A 60 -11.67 -15.05 -2.01
C VAL A 60 -10.62 -15.68 -2.93
N PHE A 61 -9.62 -14.95 -3.39
CA PHE A 61 -8.57 -15.49 -4.25
C PHE A 61 -7.91 -16.74 -3.64
N TYR A 62 -7.39 -16.62 -2.41
CA TYR A 62 -6.73 -17.76 -1.74
C TYR A 62 -7.67 -18.84 -1.24
N SER A 63 -9.00 -18.67 -1.32
CA SER A 63 -9.97 -19.73 -1.06
C SER A 63 -10.24 -20.60 -2.28
N THR A 64 -9.82 -20.17 -3.48
CA THR A 64 -9.94 -20.94 -4.71
C THR A 64 -8.81 -21.95 -4.86
N GLU A 65 -9.01 -23.02 -5.64
CA GLU A 65 -7.95 -23.97 -5.98
C GLU A 65 -6.77 -23.28 -6.68
N VAL A 66 -7.05 -22.33 -7.57
CA VAL A 66 -6.04 -21.53 -8.26
C VAL A 66 -5.16 -20.77 -7.25
N GLY A 67 -5.78 -20.07 -6.30
CA GLY A 67 -5.02 -19.30 -5.29
C GLY A 67 -4.23 -20.18 -4.34
N GLN A 68 -4.76 -21.35 -3.96
CA GLN A 68 -4.05 -22.31 -3.12
C GLN A 68 -2.85 -22.92 -3.84
N THR A 69 -3.03 -23.32 -5.11
CA THR A 69 -1.93 -23.83 -5.95
C THR A 69 -0.86 -22.75 -6.14
N ALA A 70 -1.26 -21.53 -6.50
CA ALA A 70 -0.33 -20.40 -6.65
C ALA A 70 0.46 -20.10 -5.35
N PHE A 71 -0.17 -20.27 -4.17
CA PHE A 71 0.53 -20.16 -2.90
C PHE A 71 1.58 -21.27 -2.71
N LEU A 72 1.23 -22.52 -3.02
CA LEU A 72 2.14 -23.67 -2.91
C LEU A 72 3.33 -23.52 -3.86
N ASP A 73 3.07 -23.12 -5.10
CA ASP A 73 4.11 -22.88 -6.11
C ASP A 73 5.06 -21.78 -5.67
N GLN A 74 4.53 -20.69 -5.11
CA GLN A 74 5.34 -19.61 -4.54
C GLN A 74 6.24 -20.10 -3.39
N GLN A 75 5.72 -20.95 -2.49
CA GLN A 75 6.51 -21.53 -1.41
C GLN A 75 7.63 -22.44 -1.92
N ALA A 76 7.31 -23.29 -2.90
CA ALA A 76 8.28 -24.17 -3.54
C ALA A 76 9.39 -23.36 -4.24
N GLU A 77 9.02 -22.31 -4.98
CA GLU A 77 9.99 -21.46 -5.67
C GLU A 77 10.89 -20.67 -4.70
N GLN A 78 10.31 -20.15 -3.61
CA GLN A 78 11.10 -19.48 -2.56
C GLN A 78 12.10 -20.43 -1.91
N ALA A 79 11.72 -21.68 -1.66
CA ALA A 79 12.63 -22.69 -1.11
C ALA A 79 13.77 -23.03 -2.10
N ARG A 80 13.42 -23.25 -3.37
CA ARG A 80 14.40 -23.50 -4.46
C ARG A 80 15.36 -22.32 -4.61
N ALA A 81 14.84 -21.09 -4.62
CA ALA A 81 15.64 -19.87 -4.72
C ALA A 81 16.60 -19.71 -3.53
N ALA A 82 16.23 -20.21 -2.35
CA ALA A 82 17.08 -20.24 -1.16
C ALA A 82 18.03 -21.46 -1.09
N GLY A 83 18.07 -22.30 -2.14
CA GLY A 83 18.87 -23.53 -2.15
C GLY A 83 18.45 -24.56 -1.10
N ARG A 84 17.18 -24.55 -0.66
CA ARG A 84 16.64 -25.42 0.38
C ARG A 84 15.65 -26.41 -0.21
N GLU A 85 15.74 -27.67 0.21
CA GLU A 85 14.68 -28.65 0.03
C GLU A 85 13.68 -28.52 1.18
N ILE A 86 12.40 -28.59 0.88
CA ILE A 86 11.35 -28.59 1.90
C ILE A 86 11.15 -30.04 2.33
N PRO A 87 11.38 -30.39 3.62
CA PRO A 87 11.13 -31.73 4.13
C PRO A 87 9.67 -32.14 3.88
N GLU A 88 9.43 -33.42 3.58
CA GLU A 88 8.09 -33.94 3.27
C GLU A 88 7.06 -33.64 4.36
N ALA A 89 7.45 -33.79 5.64
CA ALA A 89 6.59 -33.44 6.77
C ALA A 89 6.20 -31.95 6.80
N GLN A 90 7.14 -31.04 6.47
CA GLN A 90 6.88 -29.62 6.38
C GLN A 90 6.00 -29.30 5.18
N TRP A 91 6.23 -29.96 4.03
CA TRP A 91 5.40 -29.78 2.84
C TRP A 91 3.95 -30.21 3.07
N ALA A 92 3.71 -31.33 3.75
CA ALA A 92 2.39 -31.78 4.13
C ALA A 92 1.65 -30.76 5.03
N VAL A 93 2.36 -30.12 5.95
CA VAL A 93 1.79 -29.02 6.75
C VAL A 93 1.45 -27.81 5.88
N THR A 94 2.34 -27.43 4.96
CA THR A 94 2.12 -26.31 4.03
C THR A 94 0.91 -26.56 3.14
N GLN A 95 0.75 -27.76 2.60
CA GLN A 95 -0.44 -28.16 1.81
C GLN A 95 -1.72 -28.06 2.64
N LYS A 96 -1.70 -28.53 3.88
CA LYS A 96 -2.85 -28.40 4.78
C LYS A 96 -3.16 -26.94 5.09
N MET A 97 -2.16 -26.10 5.25
CA MET A 97 -2.33 -24.66 5.47
C MET A 97 -2.91 -23.95 4.24
N ALA A 98 -2.59 -24.41 3.03
CA ALA A 98 -3.09 -23.80 1.79
C ALA A 98 -4.63 -23.74 1.75
N SER A 99 -5.32 -24.77 2.27
CA SER A 99 -6.78 -24.79 2.34
C SER A 99 -7.39 -23.72 3.28
N TYR A 100 -6.60 -23.18 4.20
CA TYR A 100 -7.01 -22.11 5.13
C TYR A 100 -6.46 -20.74 4.73
N MET A 101 -5.68 -20.65 3.64
CA MET A 101 -4.98 -19.40 3.28
C MET A 101 -5.94 -18.25 3.00
N GLY A 102 -7.13 -18.49 2.46
CA GLY A 102 -8.14 -17.46 2.29
C GLY A 102 -8.54 -16.80 3.61
N LEU A 103 -8.80 -17.61 4.63
CA LEU A 103 -9.19 -17.15 5.96
C LEU A 103 -8.02 -16.48 6.70
N ILE A 104 -6.83 -17.08 6.61
CA ILE A 104 -5.60 -16.54 7.21
C ILE A 104 -5.27 -15.18 6.61
N THR A 105 -5.32 -15.05 5.28
CA THR A 105 -5.00 -13.79 4.58
C THR A 105 -6.04 -12.71 4.89
N ALA A 106 -7.32 -13.04 4.86
CA ALA A 106 -8.38 -12.10 5.21
C ALA A 106 -8.24 -11.63 6.67
N GLY A 107 -8.07 -12.56 7.62
CA GLY A 107 -7.91 -12.26 9.04
C GLY A 107 -6.64 -11.45 9.32
N SER A 108 -5.50 -11.84 8.74
CA SER A 108 -4.24 -11.11 8.89
C SER A 108 -4.32 -9.69 8.29
N THR A 109 -4.99 -9.52 7.16
CA THR A 109 -5.22 -8.20 6.56
C THR A 109 -5.98 -7.29 7.51
N LEU A 110 -7.05 -7.78 8.13
CA LEU A 110 -7.87 -6.99 9.06
C LEU A 110 -7.13 -6.61 10.35
N VAL A 111 -6.15 -7.39 10.78
CA VAL A 111 -5.41 -7.16 12.03
C VAL A 111 -4.08 -6.45 11.78
N LEU A 112 -3.26 -6.97 10.86
CA LEU A 112 -1.89 -6.48 10.67
C LEU A 112 -1.83 -5.17 9.89
N ALA A 113 -2.73 -4.97 8.90
CA ALA A 113 -2.69 -3.74 8.11
C ALA A 113 -2.97 -2.48 8.96
N PRO A 114 -3.97 -2.42 9.84
CA PRO A 114 -4.15 -1.26 10.73
C PRO A 114 -2.94 -1.01 11.64
N VAL A 115 -2.32 -2.06 12.17
CA VAL A 115 -1.11 -1.95 13.02
C VAL A 115 0.04 -1.35 12.21
N MET A 116 0.28 -1.85 10.99
CA MET A 116 1.30 -1.31 10.09
C MET A 116 1.00 0.13 9.68
N TRP A 117 -0.26 0.47 9.40
CA TRP A 117 -0.66 1.84 9.05
C TRP A 117 -0.42 2.81 10.20
N LEU A 118 -0.70 2.40 11.44
CA LEU A 118 -0.39 3.18 12.64
C LEU A 118 1.13 3.36 12.80
N ALA A 119 1.92 2.30 12.63
CA ALA A 119 3.38 2.36 12.76
C ALA A 119 4.00 3.29 11.70
N VAL A 120 3.62 3.13 10.42
CA VAL A 120 4.12 3.99 9.33
C VAL A 120 3.67 5.44 9.52
N SER A 121 2.42 5.66 9.92
CA SER A 121 1.91 7.01 10.22
C SER A 121 2.65 7.63 11.41
N GLY A 122 3.00 6.83 12.44
CA GLY A 122 3.81 7.28 13.57
C GLY A 122 5.20 7.71 13.14
N LEU A 123 5.86 6.93 12.27
CA LEU A 123 7.17 7.30 11.71
C LEU A 123 7.08 8.59 10.89
N LEU A 124 6.09 8.70 10.00
CA LEU A 124 5.87 9.92 9.22
C LEU A 124 5.59 11.12 10.13
N PHE A 125 4.83 10.91 11.21
CA PHE A 125 4.54 11.96 12.19
C PHE A 125 5.83 12.48 12.85
N VAL A 126 6.71 11.59 13.29
CA VAL A 126 8.02 11.97 13.85
C VAL A 126 8.84 12.73 12.83
N VAL A 127 8.95 12.25 11.59
CA VAL A 127 9.72 12.92 10.53
C VAL A 127 9.16 14.31 10.26
N PHE A 128 7.87 14.45 9.98
CA PHE A 128 7.30 15.72 9.52
C PHE A 128 7.06 16.72 10.66
N ASN A 129 6.66 16.25 11.85
CA ASN A 129 6.40 17.17 12.98
C ASN A 129 7.66 17.42 13.80
N VAL A 130 8.41 16.36 14.19
CA VAL A 130 9.55 16.53 15.10
C VAL A 130 10.79 17.01 14.32
N ALA A 131 11.17 16.30 13.25
CA ALA A 131 12.39 16.62 12.51
C ALA A 131 12.22 17.86 11.59
N MET A 132 11.02 18.06 11.00
CA MET A 132 10.78 19.14 10.03
C MET A 132 9.94 20.29 10.59
N GLY A 133 9.58 20.29 11.89
CA GLY A 133 8.87 21.36 12.57
C GLY A 133 7.42 21.57 12.12
N GLY A 134 6.73 20.49 11.71
CA GLY A 134 5.31 20.55 11.35
C GLY A 134 4.40 20.72 12.57
N THR A 135 3.17 21.13 12.34
CA THR A 135 2.15 21.38 13.40
C THR A 135 0.89 20.55 13.23
N ALA A 136 0.90 19.54 12.35
CA ALA A 136 -0.25 18.68 12.14
C ALA A 136 -0.48 17.76 13.34
N THR A 137 -1.74 17.43 13.63
CA THR A 137 -2.07 16.41 14.63
C THR A 137 -1.84 15.01 14.06
N PHE A 138 -1.56 14.02 14.91
CA PHE A 138 -1.45 12.63 14.48
C PHE A 138 -2.73 12.15 13.76
N LYS A 139 -3.91 12.55 14.25
CA LYS A 139 -5.20 12.22 13.63
C LYS A 139 -5.29 12.73 12.18
N GLN A 140 -4.79 13.93 11.89
CA GLN A 140 -4.77 14.49 10.54
C GLN A 140 -3.83 13.70 9.64
N LEU A 141 -2.61 13.42 10.11
CA LEU A 141 -1.64 12.64 9.35
C LEU A 141 -2.15 11.22 9.09
N PHE A 142 -2.68 10.55 10.12
CA PHE A 142 -3.27 9.21 9.98
C PHE A 142 -4.44 9.22 8.99
N ALA A 143 -5.31 10.24 9.02
CA ALA A 143 -6.39 10.37 8.05
C ALA A 143 -5.86 10.54 6.63
N VAL A 144 -4.82 11.34 6.41
CA VAL A 144 -4.15 11.50 5.10
C VAL A 144 -3.57 10.16 4.65
N PHE A 145 -2.85 9.47 5.51
CA PHE A 145 -2.28 8.16 5.20
C PHE A 145 -3.37 7.15 4.80
N VAL A 146 -4.41 6.99 5.62
CA VAL A 146 -5.51 6.06 5.35
C VAL A 146 -6.25 6.41 4.05
N HIS A 147 -6.45 7.69 3.75
CA HIS A 147 -7.09 8.07 2.48
C HIS A 147 -6.18 7.81 1.26
N SER A 148 -4.86 7.93 1.41
CA SER A 148 -3.94 7.57 0.32
C SER A 148 -4.05 6.10 -0.07
N THR A 149 -4.42 5.20 0.86
CA THR A 149 -4.62 3.77 0.55
C THR A 149 -5.87 3.48 -0.29
N ALA A 150 -6.68 4.48 -0.66
CA ALA A 150 -7.77 4.31 -1.64
C ALA A 150 -7.27 3.74 -2.98
N VAL A 151 -6.01 3.95 -3.35
CA VAL A 151 -5.36 3.33 -4.51
C VAL A 151 -5.40 1.80 -4.42
N THR A 152 -5.32 1.22 -3.21
CA THR A 152 -5.41 -0.22 -3.00
C THR A 152 -6.78 -0.81 -3.38
N LEU A 153 -7.86 -0.01 -3.35
CA LEU A 153 -9.16 -0.46 -3.85
C LEU A 153 -9.08 -0.80 -5.35
N VAL A 154 -8.47 0.10 -6.13
CA VAL A 154 -8.28 -0.11 -7.57
C VAL A 154 -7.33 -1.29 -7.81
N GLN A 155 -6.22 -1.36 -7.05
CA GLN A 155 -5.28 -2.47 -7.11
C GLN A 155 -5.97 -3.80 -6.87
N THR A 156 -6.74 -3.94 -5.78
CA THR A 156 -7.44 -5.19 -5.44
C THR A 156 -8.40 -5.60 -6.53
N LEU A 157 -9.22 -4.66 -7.04
CA LEU A 157 -10.21 -4.94 -8.08
C LEU A 157 -9.57 -5.30 -9.43
N PHE A 158 -8.38 -4.79 -9.72
CA PHE A 158 -7.68 -5.05 -10.98
C PHE A 158 -6.74 -6.27 -10.88
N VAL A 159 -5.89 -6.31 -9.84
CA VAL A 159 -4.83 -7.32 -9.73
C VAL A 159 -5.39 -8.69 -9.31
N THR A 160 -6.41 -8.74 -8.46
CA THR A 160 -6.96 -10.03 -8.00
C THR A 160 -7.52 -10.89 -9.15
N PRO A 161 -8.39 -10.36 -10.05
CA PRO A 161 -8.82 -11.12 -11.22
C PRO A 161 -7.69 -11.48 -12.17
N LEU A 162 -6.71 -10.58 -12.33
CA LEU A 162 -5.57 -10.81 -13.20
C LEU A 162 -4.65 -11.91 -12.65
N ASN A 163 -4.42 -11.94 -11.34
CA ASN A 163 -3.67 -13.01 -10.68
C ASN A 163 -4.40 -14.35 -10.80
N TYR A 164 -5.72 -14.36 -10.69
CA TYR A 164 -6.53 -15.55 -10.92
C TYR A 164 -6.37 -16.07 -12.36
N ALA A 165 -6.48 -15.19 -13.36
CA ALA A 165 -6.31 -15.56 -14.77
C ALA A 165 -4.90 -16.03 -15.13
N ARG A 166 -3.88 -15.58 -14.37
CA ARG A 166 -2.47 -15.97 -14.54
C ARG A 166 -2.07 -17.16 -13.66
N GLU A 167 -2.98 -17.66 -12.84
CA GLU A 167 -2.70 -18.72 -11.86
C GLU A 167 -1.48 -18.42 -10.97
N SER A 168 -1.28 -17.15 -10.61
CA SER A 168 -0.08 -16.69 -9.92
C SER A 168 -0.40 -15.82 -8.71
N ALA A 169 0.28 -16.05 -7.60
CA ALA A 169 0.23 -15.21 -6.42
C ALA A 169 1.15 -13.96 -6.53
N THR A 170 2.01 -13.90 -7.54
CA THR A 170 2.93 -12.78 -7.76
C THR A 170 2.18 -11.62 -8.41
N SER A 171 2.41 -10.39 -7.91
CA SER A 171 1.76 -9.19 -8.46
C SER A 171 1.98 -9.09 -9.98
N ALA A 172 0.88 -8.97 -10.71
CA ALA A 172 0.88 -8.81 -12.16
C ALA A 172 1.37 -7.42 -12.63
N THR A 173 1.58 -6.50 -11.72
CA THR A 173 1.89 -5.09 -12.01
C THR A 173 3.27 -4.65 -11.55
N ASN A 174 4.12 -5.59 -11.10
CA ASN A 174 5.52 -5.29 -10.82
C ASN A 174 6.34 -5.20 -12.13
N LEU A 175 7.47 -4.47 -12.07
CA LEU A 175 8.28 -4.22 -13.26
C LEU A 175 8.96 -5.48 -13.82
N ALA A 176 9.20 -6.51 -13.02
CA ALA A 176 9.82 -7.76 -13.51
C ALA A 176 8.92 -8.50 -14.52
N VAL A 177 7.59 -8.38 -14.38
CA VAL A 177 6.63 -9.00 -15.30
C VAL A 177 6.80 -8.51 -16.76
N PHE A 178 7.30 -7.30 -16.95
CA PHE A 178 7.54 -6.73 -18.28
C PHE A 178 8.87 -7.15 -18.90
N LEU A 179 9.71 -7.90 -18.16
CA LEU A 179 11.03 -8.38 -18.57
C LEU A 179 11.17 -9.90 -18.35
N PRO A 180 10.34 -10.72 -19.01
CA PRO A 180 10.29 -12.17 -18.79
C PRO A 180 11.58 -12.90 -19.19
N MET A 181 12.51 -12.22 -19.89
CA MET A 181 13.81 -12.76 -20.24
C MET A 181 14.82 -12.71 -19.09
N LEU A 182 14.54 -12.01 -18.00
CA LEU A 182 15.45 -11.95 -16.86
C LEU A 182 15.41 -13.26 -16.07
N ASP A 183 16.58 -13.72 -15.63
CA ASP A 183 16.65 -14.78 -14.64
C ASP A 183 15.98 -14.30 -13.34
N GLU A 184 14.94 -15.01 -12.92
CA GLU A 184 14.13 -14.69 -11.72
C GLU A 184 14.97 -14.65 -10.44
N ARG A 185 16.13 -15.33 -10.42
CA ARG A 185 17.07 -15.32 -9.30
C ARG A 185 18.02 -14.14 -9.31
N SER A 186 18.12 -13.42 -10.43
CA SER A 186 19.00 -12.26 -10.53
C SER A 186 18.58 -11.15 -9.58
N PHE A 187 19.58 -10.40 -9.09
CA PHE A 187 19.33 -9.19 -8.30
C PHE A 187 18.39 -8.22 -9.05
N LEU A 188 18.57 -8.07 -10.35
CA LEU A 188 17.76 -7.16 -11.16
C LEU A 188 16.30 -7.59 -11.21
N ALA A 189 16.00 -8.90 -11.39
CA ALA A 189 14.64 -9.42 -11.39
C ALA A 189 13.98 -9.21 -10.03
N LYS A 190 14.69 -9.48 -8.93
CA LYS A 190 14.19 -9.25 -7.55
C LYS A 190 13.96 -7.76 -7.26
N PHE A 191 14.87 -6.90 -7.69
CA PHE A 191 14.72 -5.45 -7.56
C PHE A 191 13.49 -4.94 -8.33
N LEU A 192 13.36 -5.31 -9.60
CA LEU A 192 12.22 -4.91 -10.42
C LEU A 192 10.91 -5.54 -9.94
N GLY A 193 10.96 -6.76 -9.41
CA GLY A 193 9.81 -7.43 -8.78
C GLY A 193 9.29 -6.73 -7.52
N THR A 194 10.14 -5.94 -6.86
CA THR A 194 9.73 -5.12 -5.72
C THR A 194 9.05 -3.81 -6.16
N ILE A 195 9.31 -3.34 -7.38
CA ILE A 195 8.74 -2.09 -7.89
C ILE A 195 7.39 -2.39 -8.56
N ASP A 196 6.30 -2.07 -7.86
CA ASP A 196 4.93 -2.26 -8.33
C ASP A 196 4.29 -0.92 -8.72
N LEU A 197 3.59 -0.89 -9.86
CA LEU A 197 2.97 0.33 -10.40
C LEU A 197 1.94 0.95 -9.43
N PHE A 198 1.18 0.14 -8.71
CA PHE A 198 0.22 0.64 -7.73
C PHE A 198 0.91 1.20 -6.48
N ILE A 199 2.06 0.63 -6.07
CA ILE A 199 2.86 1.20 -4.99
C ILE A 199 3.44 2.55 -5.41
N VAL A 200 3.97 2.66 -6.63
CA VAL A 200 4.43 3.94 -7.20
C VAL A 200 3.31 4.97 -7.19
N TRP A 201 2.11 4.61 -7.66
CA TRP A 201 0.95 5.49 -7.61
C TRP A 201 0.57 5.89 -6.19
N TRP A 202 0.52 4.92 -5.27
CA TRP A 202 0.24 5.19 -3.85
C TRP A 202 1.25 6.16 -3.23
N VAL A 203 2.54 6.00 -3.49
CA VAL A 203 3.60 6.91 -3.00
C VAL A 203 3.37 8.34 -3.50
N VAL A 204 2.99 8.51 -4.78
CA VAL A 204 2.67 9.83 -5.34
C VAL A 204 1.45 10.43 -4.63
N VAL A 205 0.38 9.67 -4.47
CA VAL A 205 -0.85 10.11 -3.80
C VAL A 205 -0.58 10.47 -2.34
N LEU A 206 0.20 9.65 -1.62
CA LEU A 206 0.62 9.95 -0.25
C LEU A 206 1.46 11.24 -0.18
N ALA A 207 2.40 11.42 -1.12
CA ALA A 207 3.22 12.64 -1.19
C ALA A 207 2.36 13.89 -1.40
N ILE A 208 1.31 13.82 -2.24
CA ILE A 208 0.36 14.92 -2.42
C ILE A 208 -0.38 15.21 -1.11
N GLY A 209 -0.87 14.17 -0.43
CA GLY A 209 -1.57 14.32 0.84
C GLY A 209 -0.71 14.96 1.93
N LEU A 210 0.52 14.50 2.08
CA LEU A 210 1.49 15.08 3.03
C LEU A 210 1.85 16.53 2.64
N ALA A 211 2.00 16.81 1.35
CA ALA A 211 2.29 18.17 0.86
C ALA A 211 1.15 19.15 1.19
N VAL A 212 -0.10 18.71 1.05
CA VAL A 212 -1.27 19.51 1.43
C VAL A 212 -1.32 19.71 2.95
N LEU A 213 -1.15 18.64 3.72
CA LEU A 213 -1.21 18.68 5.19
C LEU A 213 -0.16 19.62 5.78
N PHE A 214 1.08 19.53 5.31
CA PHE A 214 2.21 20.30 5.83
C PHE A 214 2.49 21.60 5.06
N LYS A 215 1.62 21.96 4.09
CA LYS A 215 1.74 23.16 3.24
C LYS A 215 3.12 23.26 2.57
N ARG A 216 3.59 22.14 2.03
CA ARG A 216 4.90 22.02 1.37
C ARG A 216 4.75 21.63 -0.12
N LYS A 217 5.86 21.71 -0.87
CA LYS A 217 5.91 21.24 -2.26
C LYS A 217 5.87 19.73 -2.31
N THR A 218 5.09 19.15 -3.23
CA THR A 218 4.94 17.69 -3.40
C THR A 218 6.23 17.02 -3.86
N GLY A 219 6.98 17.66 -4.78
CA GLY A 219 8.19 17.06 -5.38
C GLY A 219 9.22 16.58 -4.36
N PRO A 220 9.72 17.43 -3.44
CA PRO A 220 10.68 17.00 -2.43
C PRO A 220 10.18 15.88 -1.52
N ILE A 221 8.88 15.89 -1.16
CA ILE A 221 8.28 14.82 -0.35
C ILE A 221 8.23 13.52 -1.15
N ALA A 222 7.77 13.58 -2.39
CA ALA A 222 7.76 12.41 -3.28
C ALA A 222 9.17 11.85 -3.47
N ALA A 223 10.16 12.68 -3.74
CA ALA A 223 11.55 12.26 -3.86
C ALA A 223 12.05 11.55 -2.60
N GLY A 224 11.78 12.09 -1.41
CA GLY A 224 12.14 11.44 -0.14
C GLY A 224 11.48 10.08 0.03
N LEU A 225 10.18 9.96 -0.25
CA LEU A 225 9.45 8.70 -0.16
C LEU A 225 9.95 7.67 -1.20
N PHE A 226 10.27 8.11 -2.43
CA PHE A 226 10.84 7.22 -3.44
C PHE A 226 12.26 6.77 -3.11
N ILE A 227 13.08 7.61 -2.48
CA ILE A 227 14.39 7.19 -1.97
C ILE A 227 14.23 6.09 -0.92
N VAL A 228 13.32 6.27 0.05
CA VAL A 228 13.04 5.25 1.06
C VAL A 228 12.54 3.95 0.41
N TYR A 229 11.61 4.05 -0.54
CA TYR A 229 11.11 2.89 -1.27
C TYR A 229 12.21 2.19 -2.08
N GLY A 230 13.07 2.95 -2.78
CA GLY A 230 14.20 2.41 -3.52
C GLY A 230 15.22 1.71 -2.63
N VAL A 231 15.52 2.27 -1.45
CA VAL A 231 16.39 1.63 -0.45
C VAL A 231 15.78 0.31 0.03
N ILE A 232 14.49 0.27 0.33
CA ILE A 232 13.79 -0.97 0.70
C ILE A 232 13.87 -1.98 -0.45
N ALA A 233 13.64 -1.59 -1.70
CA ALA A 233 13.72 -2.46 -2.86
C ALA A 233 15.14 -3.05 -3.04
N VAL A 234 16.18 -2.25 -2.84
CA VAL A 234 17.59 -2.71 -2.87
C VAL A 234 17.86 -3.70 -1.74
N ILE A 235 17.41 -3.41 -0.52
CA ILE A 235 17.58 -4.30 0.63
C ILE A 235 16.89 -5.65 0.36
N VAL A 236 15.62 -5.64 -0.06
CA VAL A 236 14.86 -6.85 -0.40
C VAL A 236 15.59 -7.64 -1.49
N ALA A 237 15.99 -6.99 -2.59
CA ALA A 237 16.72 -7.64 -3.67
C ALA A 237 18.06 -8.24 -3.21
N ALA A 238 18.80 -7.54 -2.34
CA ALA A 238 20.09 -8.02 -1.83
C ALA A 238 19.95 -9.22 -0.88
N PHE A 239 18.90 -9.25 -0.04
CA PHE A 239 18.67 -10.37 0.87
C PHE A 239 18.11 -11.60 0.16
N PHE A 240 17.20 -11.43 -0.78
CA PHE A 240 16.54 -12.54 -1.49
C PHE A 240 17.20 -12.87 -2.84
N GLY A 241 18.13 -12.06 -3.36
CA GLY A 241 18.89 -12.29 -4.58
C GLY A 241 20.20 -13.06 -4.38
N ARG A 242 20.63 -13.33 -3.14
CA ARG A 242 21.92 -13.99 -2.82
C ARG A 242 21.89 -15.53 -2.84
N GLY A 243 20.79 -16.15 -3.21
CA GLY A 243 20.66 -17.61 -3.28
C GLY A 243 21.20 -18.26 -4.56
N GLY A 244 21.99 -17.57 -5.40
CA GLY A 244 22.45 -18.05 -6.70
C GLY A 244 23.90 -17.69 -7.05
N ALA A 245 24.82 -17.88 -6.08
CA ALA A 245 26.27 -17.87 -6.38
C ALA A 245 26.90 -19.19 -5.93
#